data_5808ce264da4f0ba9971e42284fd5efa
#
_entry.id   5808ce264da4f0ba9971e42284fd5efa
#
_cell.length_a   1.000
_cell.length_b   1.000
_cell.length_c   1.000
_cell.angle_alpha   90.00
_cell.angle_beta   90.00
_cell.angle_gamma   90.00
#
_symmetry.space_group_name_H-M   'P 1'
#
loop_
_entity.id
_entity.type
_entity.pdbx_description
1 polymer ?
#
loop_
_entity_poly.entity_id
_entity_poly.type
_entity_poly.pdbx_seq_one_letter_code
_entity_poly.pdbx_strand_id
1 'polypeptide(L)'
;MDLLVALDFTTIPEAKKIARELESTIDILEVGTPFIIQDGLKAVRELRKEFPALRIFADLKIMDAGEHETEMAIEAGADIISVLGAADNATIKASIDIAHKRNKFILVDMIALHNVPARAMEIEALGADYICVHTAVDVQGSGKNPLKELQTINDTVKKTKIAVAGGIKLNTLPEIIKYNPAIIIVGSGITAQSDKYSIASQMKDIINKHNQERKNEHK
;
A
#
# COMPACT_ATOMS: atom_id res chain seq x y z
N MET A 1 -4.20 11.64 3.68
CA MET A 1 -4.16 10.53 2.70
C MET A 1 -2.90 10.65 1.89
N ASP A 2 -2.21 9.55 1.67
CA ASP A 2 -1.00 9.46 0.86
C ASP A 2 -1.29 8.76 -0.47
N LEU A 3 -0.68 9.23 -1.56
CA LEU A 3 -0.70 8.55 -2.84
C LEU A 3 0.51 7.63 -2.94
N LEU A 4 0.25 6.34 -3.14
CA LEU A 4 1.25 5.32 -3.35
C LEU A 4 1.17 4.80 -4.79
N VAL A 5 2.30 4.71 -5.49
CA VAL A 5 2.38 4.09 -6.81
C VAL A 5 3.04 2.73 -6.73
N ALA A 6 2.32 1.70 -7.18
CA ALA A 6 2.78 0.32 -7.21
C ALA A 6 3.50 -0.01 -8.53
N LEU A 7 4.73 -0.51 -8.41
CA LEU A 7 5.55 -1.00 -9.52
C LEU A 7 5.57 -2.53 -9.51
N ASP A 8 4.75 -3.14 -10.38
CA ASP A 8 4.57 -4.60 -10.45
C ASP A 8 5.37 -5.24 -11.59
N PHE A 9 4.97 -4.96 -12.81
CA PHE A 9 5.52 -5.60 -14.02
C PHE A 9 6.57 -4.69 -14.66
N THR A 10 7.79 -4.67 -14.09
CA THR A 10 8.85 -3.76 -14.50
C THR A 10 10.23 -4.34 -14.20
N THR A 11 11.26 -3.68 -14.68
CA THR A 11 12.67 -3.94 -14.36
C THR A 11 13.23 -2.81 -13.49
N ILE A 12 14.35 -3.04 -12.79
CA ILE A 12 14.99 -1.98 -11.97
C ILE A 12 15.26 -0.70 -12.77
N PRO A 13 15.82 -0.72 -14.00
CA PRO A 13 16.00 0.50 -14.79
C PRO A 13 14.71 1.23 -15.13
N GLU A 14 13.65 0.51 -15.49
CA GLU A 14 12.34 1.08 -15.80
C GLU A 14 11.66 1.64 -14.55
N ALA A 15 11.71 0.90 -13.44
CA ALA A 15 11.20 1.34 -12.15
C ALA A 15 11.84 2.68 -11.73
N LYS A 16 13.16 2.81 -11.86
CA LYS A 16 13.89 4.06 -11.60
C LYS A 16 13.43 5.20 -12.51
N LYS A 17 13.20 4.91 -13.79
CA LYS A 17 12.69 5.91 -14.73
C LYS A 17 11.30 6.41 -14.34
N ILE A 18 10.39 5.49 -14.03
CA ILE A 18 9.02 5.83 -13.59
C ILE A 18 9.06 6.61 -12.27
N ALA A 19 9.87 6.17 -11.31
CA ALA A 19 9.99 6.84 -10.02
C ALA A 19 10.52 8.28 -10.17
N ARG A 20 11.54 8.54 -11.01
CA ARG A 20 12.03 9.91 -11.29
C ARG A 20 10.93 10.80 -11.91
N GLU A 21 10.11 10.23 -12.78
CA GLU A 21 9.00 10.98 -13.39
C GLU A 21 7.94 11.37 -12.34
N LEU A 22 7.75 10.54 -11.30
CA LEU A 22 6.65 10.66 -10.35
C LEU A 22 7.04 11.18 -8.96
N GLU A 23 8.33 11.27 -8.61
CA GLU A 23 8.79 11.52 -7.23
C GLU A 23 8.22 12.80 -6.59
N SER A 24 7.89 13.81 -7.41
CA SER A 24 7.29 15.07 -6.92
C SER A 24 5.78 14.98 -6.70
N THR A 25 5.12 13.91 -7.15
CA THR A 25 3.66 13.75 -7.12
C THR A 25 3.19 12.64 -6.18
N ILE A 26 4.08 11.77 -5.73
CA ILE A 26 3.76 10.61 -4.89
C ILE A 26 4.36 10.74 -3.50
N ASP A 27 3.81 10.02 -2.52
CA ASP A 27 4.31 9.99 -1.15
C ASP A 27 5.06 8.69 -0.84
N ILE A 28 4.68 7.60 -1.53
CA ILE A 28 5.22 6.25 -1.30
C ILE A 28 5.42 5.57 -2.65
N LEU A 29 6.56 4.90 -2.80
CA LEU A 29 6.87 4.06 -3.94
C LEU A 29 6.83 2.60 -3.51
N GLU A 30 6.04 1.77 -4.18
CA GLU A 30 5.93 0.35 -3.89
C GLU A 30 6.77 -0.49 -4.84
N VAL A 31 7.53 -1.41 -4.25
CA VAL A 31 8.10 -2.56 -4.96
C VAL A 31 7.08 -3.68 -4.86
N GLY A 32 6.29 -3.85 -5.91
CA GLY A 32 5.18 -4.81 -5.92
C GLY A 32 5.63 -6.27 -5.89
N THR A 33 4.75 -7.17 -5.49
CA THR A 33 5.08 -8.61 -5.35
C THR A 33 5.68 -9.22 -6.62
N PRO A 34 5.13 -9.00 -7.84
CA PRO A 34 5.73 -9.53 -9.07
C PRO A 34 7.15 -9.03 -9.31
N PHE A 35 7.42 -7.77 -8.99
CA PHE A 35 8.76 -7.18 -9.13
C PHE A 35 9.74 -7.77 -8.10
N ILE A 36 9.28 -8.00 -6.85
CA ILE A 36 10.10 -8.67 -5.83
C ILE A 36 10.40 -10.14 -6.22
N ILE A 37 9.44 -10.85 -6.78
CA ILE A 37 9.65 -12.22 -7.25
C ILE A 37 10.73 -12.27 -8.35
N GLN A 38 10.76 -11.29 -9.23
CA GLN A 38 11.73 -11.21 -10.33
C GLN A 38 13.14 -10.82 -9.86
N ASP A 39 13.27 -9.76 -9.06
CA ASP A 39 14.55 -9.12 -8.74
C ASP A 39 14.95 -9.23 -7.25
N GLY A 40 14.10 -9.84 -6.43
CA GLY A 40 14.28 -9.96 -4.99
C GLY A 40 14.37 -8.59 -4.30
N LEU A 41 14.86 -8.58 -3.08
CA LEU A 41 15.10 -7.35 -2.30
C LEU A 41 16.18 -6.43 -2.89
N LYS A 42 16.84 -6.84 -3.97
CA LYS A 42 17.73 -5.96 -4.75
C LYS A 42 16.93 -4.77 -5.31
N ALA A 43 15.68 -4.98 -5.76
CA ALA A 43 14.82 -3.90 -6.24
C ALA A 43 14.61 -2.83 -5.16
N VAL A 44 14.32 -3.26 -3.92
CA VAL A 44 14.15 -2.34 -2.77
C VAL A 44 15.43 -1.55 -2.51
N ARG A 45 16.59 -2.21 -2.45
CA ARG A 45 17.90 -1.56 -2.22
C ARG A 45 18.23 -0.53 -3.28
N GLU A 46 17.99 -0.85 -4.54
CA GLU A 46 18.32 0.02 -5.67
C GLU A 46 17.40 1.25 -5.72
N LEU A 47 16.11 1.10 -5.37
CA LEU A 47 15.20 2.22 -5.30
C LEU A 47 15.48 3.09 -4.06
N ARG A 48 15.75 2.50 -2.90
CA ARG A 48 16.15 3.25 -1.69
C ARG A 48 17.41 4.09 -1.93
N LYS A 49 18.42 3.52 -2.60
CA LYS A 49 19.66 4.23 -2.91
C LYS A 49 19.42 5.47 -3.76
N GLU A 50 18.51 5.40 -4.72
CA GLU A 50 18.25 6.49 -5.65
C GLU A 50 17.24 7.51 -5.11
N PHE A 51 16.24 7.05 -4.34
CA PHE A 51 15.16 7.87 -3.79
C PHE A 51 15.17 7.87 -2.26
N PRO A 52 16.19 8.46 -1.60
CA PRO A 52 16.33 8.40 -0.15
C PRO A 52 15.20 9.14 0.60
N ALA A 53 14.56 10.10 -0.03
CA ALA A 53 13.48 10.90 0.56
C ALA A 53 12.09 10.27 0.42
N LEU A 54 11.87 9.39 -0.57
CA LEU A 54 10.59 8.69 -0.72
C LEU A 54 10.47 7.57 0.31
N ARG A 55 9.27 7.37 0.84
CA ARG A 55 8.98 6.13 1.57
C ARG A 55 8.90 4.97 0.59
N ILE A 56 9.47 3.83 0.97
CA ILE A 56 9.45 2.61 0.15
C ILE A 56 8.60 1.54 0.84
N PHE A 57 7.63 1.03 0.11
CA PHE A 57 6.82 -0.10 0.52
C PHE A 57 7.29 -1.36 -0.21
N ALA A 58 7.64 -2.40 0.56
CA ALA A 58 7.98 -3.72 0.05
C ALA A 58 6.77 -4.65 0.17
N ASP A 59 6.11 -4.95 -0.96
CA ASP A 59 4.92 -5.81 -0.99
C ASP A 59 5.30 -7.29 -1.02
N LEU A 60 5.85 -7.78 0.11
CA LEU A 60 6.35 -9.15 0.27
C LEU A 60 5.22 -10.17 0.43
N LYS A 61 4.04 -9.73 0.90
CA LYS A 61 2.92 -10.62 1.25
C LYS A 61 3.37 -11.77 2.17
N ILE A 62 4.13 -11.43 3.22
CA ILE A 62 4.68 -12.41 4.18
C ILE A 62 3.57 -13.32 4.68
N MET A 63 3.82 -14.64 4.64
CA MET A 63 2.89 -15.66 5.12
C MET A 63 3.46 -16.49 6.26
N ASP A 64 4.79 -16.53 6.39
CA ASP A 64 5.52 -17.28 7.43
C ASP A 64 6.83 -16.55 7.77
N ALA A 65 7.55 -16.99 8.81
CA ALA A 65 8.84 -16.43 9.24
C ALA A 65 8.82 -14.89 9.42
N GLY A 66 7.74 -14.34 9.99
CA GLY A 66 7.41 -12.91 10.01
C GLY A 66 8.54 -12.00 10.49
N GLU A 67 9.24 -12.34 11.59
CA GLU A 67 10.37 -11.55 12.09
C GLU A 67 11.51 -11.49 11.07
N HIS A 68 11.91 -12.65 10.53
CA HIS A 68 13.06 -12.76 9.64
C HIS A 68 12.83 -12.06 8.30
N GLU A 69 11.70 -12.33 7.63
CA GLU A 69 11.38 -11.72 6.33
C GLU A 69 11.17 -10.21 6.44
N THR A 70 10.54 -9.75 7.53
CA THR A 70 10.38 -8.32 7.80
C THR A 70 11.73 -7.65 8.02
N GLU A 71 12.64 -8.27 8.79
CA GLU A 71 13.98 -7.70 9.02
C GLU A 71 14.79 -7.61 7.73
N MET A 72 14.76 -8.63 6.87
CA MET A 72 15.39 -8.59 5.56
C MET A 72 14.91 -7.41 4.70
N ALA A 73 13.60 -7.12 4.70
CA ALA A 73 13.03 -6.00 3.96
C ALA A 73 13.49 -4.65 4.53
N ILE A 74 13.53 -4.52 5.86
CA ILE A 74 14.00 -3.32 6.56
C ILE A 74 15.47 -3.06 6.22
N GLU A 75 16.32 -4.09 6.27
CA GLU A 75 17.74 -4.00 5.89
C GLU A 75 17.95 -3.64 4.42
N ALA A 76 17.02 -4.03 3.56
CA ALA A 76 17.00 -3.60 2.17
C ALA A 76 16.58 -2.13 1.98
N GLY A 77 16.00 -1.49 3.00
CA GLY A 77 15.61 -0.08 3.01
C GLY A 77 14.11 0.17 2.88
N ALA A 78 13.26 -0.83 3.14
CA ALA A 78 11.81 -0.63 3.19
C ALA A 78 11.40 0.15 4.44
N ASP A 79 10.36 0.98 4.30
CA ASP A 79 9.72 1.71 5.40
C ASP A 79 8.40 1.08 5.81
N ILE A 80 7.73 0.42 4.86
CA ILE A 80 6.48 -0.30 5.05
C ILE A 80 6.66 -1.70 4.46
N ILE A 81 6.17 -2.72 5.13
CA ILE A 81 6.26 -4.11 4.68
C ILE A 81 4.88 -4.77 4.75
N SER A 82 4.51 -5.55 3.74
CA SER A 82 3.23 -6.26 3.75
C SER A 82 3.33 -7.65 4.35
N VAL A 83 2.32 -7.98 5.13
CA VAL A 83 2.03 -9.33 5.66
C VAL A 83 0.64 -9.71 5.21
N LEU A 84 0.40 -10.96 4.82
CA LEU A 84 -0.95 -11.41 4.48
C LEU A 84 -1.83 -11.49 5.72
N GLY A 85 -3.05 -11.00 5.63
CA GLY A 85 -4.06 -11.18 6.67
C GLY A 85 -4.45 -12.65 6.88
N ALA A 86 -4.13 -13.52 5.93
CA ALA A 86 -4.30 -14.97 6.02
C ALA A 86 -3.20 -15.66 6.86
N ALA A 87 -2.09 -14.99 7.17
CA ALA A 87 -1.03 -15.52 8.02
C ALA A 87 -1.52 -15.73 9.46
N ASP A 88 -0.87 -16.62 10.18
CA ASP A 88 -1.14 -16.81 11.60
C ASP A 88 -0.88 -15.55 12.42
N ASN A 89 -1.63 -15.37 13.52
CA ASN A 89 -1.45 -14.25 14.42
C ASN A 89 -0.01 -14.13 14.95
N ALA A 90 0.66 -15.25 15.15
CA ALA A 90 2.06 -15.28 15.56
C ALA A 90 2.98 -14.65 14.52
N THR A 91 2.79 -14.95 13.24
CA THR A 91 3.57 -14.37 12.12
C THR A 91 3.32 -12.87 11.99
N ILE A 92 2.04 -12.45 12.01
CA ILE A 92 1.68 -11.03 11.95
C ILE A 92 2.28 -10.26 13.13
N LYS A 93 2.15 -10.83 14.35
CA LYS A 93 2.68 -10.19 15.57
C LYS A 93 4.21 -10.07 15.54
N ALA A 94 4.92 -11.12 15.10
CA ALA A 94 6.37 -11.11 14.97
C ALA A 94 6.84 -10.03 13.97
N SER A 95 6.15 -9.89 12.84
CA SER A 95 6.41 -8.84 11.86
C SER A 95 6.20 -7.44 12.43
N ILE A 96 5.10 -7.22 13.16
CA ILE A 96 4.80 -5.94 13.81
C ILE A 96 5.89 -5.59 14.83
N ASP A 97 6.28 -6.54 15.68
CA ASP A 97 7.23 -6.29 16.76
C ASP A 97 8.60 -5.89 16.24
N ILE A 98 9.11 -6.57 15.20
CA ILE A 98 10.40 -6.22 14.60
C ILE A 98 10.33 -4.90 13.83
N ALA A 99 9.24 -4.62 13.11
CA ALA A 99 9.05 -3.37 12.40
C ALA A 99 9.04 -2.19 13.37
N HIS A 100 8.27 -2.27 14.47
CA HIS A 100 8.19 -1.22 15.48
C HIS A 100 9.52 -0.98 16.19
N LYS A 101 10.29 -2.05 16.51
CA LYS A 101 11.66 -1.94 17.02
C LYS A 101 12.58 -1.10 16.12
N ARG A 102 12.35 -1.14 14.82
CA ARG A 102 13.14 -0.45 13.78
C ARG A 102 12.50 0.87 13.32
N ASN A 103 11.41 1.33 13.98
CA ASN A 103 10.61 2.50 13.57
C ASN A 103 10.10 2.37 12.12
N LYS A 104 9.64 1.17 11.76
CA LYS A 104 9.03 0.84 10.47
C LYS A 104 7.58 0.39 10.68
N PHE A 105 6.84 0.22 9.59
CA PHE A 105 5.41 -0.01 9.60
C PHE A 105 5.04 -1.32 8.93
N ILE A 106 3.99 -1.95 9.45
CA ILE A 106 3.37 -3.15 8.85
C ILE A 106 2.02 -2.80 8.24
N LEU A 107 1.87 -3.19 6.98
CA LEU A 107 0.59 -3.19 6.29
C LEU A 107 0.10 -4.63 6.15
N VAL A 108 -1.07 -4.94 6.74
CA VAL A 108 -1.67 -6.26 6.60
C VAL A 108 -2.64 -6.26 5.43
N ASP A 109 -2.32 -7.07 4.40
CA ASP A 109 -3.10 -7.18 3.18
C ASP A 109 -4.24 -8.19 3.33
N MET A 110 -5.48 -7.71 3.16
CA MET A 110 -6.71 -8.50 3.32
C MET A 110 -7.14 -9.23 2.03
N ILE A 111 -6.28 -9.31 1.04
CA ILE A 111 -6.55 -9.96 -0.25
C ILE A 111 -7.09 -11.38 -0.04
N ALA A 112 -8.14 -11.74 -0.79
CA ALA A 112 -8.75 -13.08 -0.82
C ALA A 112 -9.30 -13.61 0.53
N LEU A 113 -9.48 -12.79 1.55
CA LEU A 113 -10.11 -13.19 2.80
C LEU A 113 -11.65 -13.23 2.68
N HIS A 114 -12.27 -14.19 3.37
CA HIS A 114 -13.73 -14.35 3.35
C HIS A 114 -14.45 -13.59 4.46
N ASN A 115 -13.89 -13.56 5.66
CA ASN A 115 -14.49 -12.87 6.81
C ASN A 115 -13.64 -11.65 7.20
N VAL A 116 -13.61 -10.68 6.30
CA VAL A 116 -12.77 -9.49 6.41
C VAL A 116 -13.02 -8.69 7.70
N PRO A 117 -14.27 -8.41 8.13
CA PRO A 117 -14.50 -7.62 9.35
C PRO A 117 -13.95 -8.25 10.61
N ALA A 118 -14.22 -9.54 10.84
CA ALA A 118 -13.72 -10.24 12.04
C ALA A 118 -12.18 -10.28 12.04
N ARG A 119 -11.58 -10.59 10.88
CA ARG A 119 -10.13 -10.63 10.75
C ARG A 119 -9.49 -9.25 10.95
N ALA A 120 -10.13 -8.18 10.47
CA ALA A 120 -9.65 -6.82 10.68
C ALA A 120 -9.61 -6.43 12.17
N MET A 121 -10.61 -6.82 12.96
CA MET A 121 -10.61 -6.58 14.42
C MET A 121 -9.48 -7.34 15.11
N GLU A 122 -9.20 -8.59 14.73
CA GLU A 122 -8.07 -9.34 15.26
C GLU A 122 -6.73 -8.66 14.93
N ILE A 123 -6.55 -8.25 13.68
CA ILE A 123 -5.33 -7.57 13.19
C ILE A 123 -5.16 -6.22 13.88
N GLU A 124 -6.23 -5.46 14.09
CA GLU A 124 -6.19 -4.22 14.87
C GLU A 124 -5.73 -4.48 16.31
N ALA A 125 -6.23 -5.56 16.95
CA ALA A 125 -5.82 -5.94 18.31
C ALA A 125 -4.35 -6.37 18.40
N LEU A 126 -3.77 -6.91 17.31
CA LEU A 126 -2.33 -7.21 17.20
C LEU A 126 -1.45 -5.97 17.09
N GLY A 127 -2.01 -4.82 16.72
CA GLY A 127 -1.32 -3.53 16.63
C GLY A 127 -0.74 -3.21 15.27
N ALA A 128 -1.30 -3.74 14.18
CA ALA A 128 -0.90 -3.39 12.81
C ALA A 128 -1.09 -1.89 12.53
N ASP A 129 -0.19 -1.29 11.76
CA ASP A 129 -0.24 0.14 11.41
C ASP A 129 -1.28 0.40 10.32
N TYR A 130 -1.37 -0.51 9.36
CA TYR A 130 -2.29 -0.42 8.25
C TYR A 130 -3.00 -1.75 7.99
N ILE A 131 -4.27 -1.67 7.63
CA ILE A 131 -5.05 -2.77 7.04
C ILE A 131 -5.37 -2.37 5.61
N CYS A 132 -5.00 -3.20 4.63
CA CYS A 132 -5.24 -2.93 3.22
C CYS A 132 -6.44 -3.71 2.69
N VAL A 133 -7.47 -2.97 2.29
CA VAL A 133 -8.55 -3.52 1.45
C VAL A 133 -8.01 -3.70 0.05
N HIS A 134 -7.98 -4.93 -0.45
CA HIS A 134 -7.31 -5.24 -1.71
C HIS A 134 -8.14 -6.11 -2.64
N THR A 135 -8.52 -5.56 -3.78
CA THR A 135 -9.13 -6.33 -4.88
C THR A 135 -8.04 -6.88 -5.79
N ALA A 136 -7.86 -8.21 -5.79
CA ALA A 136 -6.83 -8.87 -6.59
C ALA A 136 -6.97 -8.54 -8.10
N VAL A 137 -5.84 -8.44 -8.80
CA VAL A 137 -5.79 -8.06 -10.22
C VAL A 137 -6.61 -9.01 -11.09
N ASP A 138 -6.57 -10.31 -10.79
CA ASP A 138 -7.25 -11.36 -11.56
C ASP A 138 -8.78 -11.28 -11.50
N VAL A 139 -9.34 -10.60 -10.50
CA VAL A 139 -10.80 -10.47 -10.34
C VAL A 139 -11.34 -9.08 -10.68
N GLN A 140 -10.48 -8.10 -10.97
CA GLN A 140 -10.91 -6.75 -11.37
C GLN A 140 -11.75 -6.76 -12.66
N GLY A 141 -11.40 -7.64 -13.61
CA GLY A 141 -12.14 -7.82 -14.87
C GLY A 141 -13.59 -8.27 -14.68
N SER A 142 -13.97 -8.84 -13.53
CA SER A 142 -15.34 -9.24 -13.20
C SER A 142 -16.21 -8.10 -12.64
N GLY A 143 -15.71 -6.88 -12.63
CA GLY A 143 -16.41 -5.72 -12.07
C GLY A 143 -16.28 -5.56 -10.55
N LYS A 144 -15.50 -6.42 -9.89
CA LYS A 144 -15.18 -6.25 -8.46
C LYS A 144 -14.32 -5.01 -8.28
N ASN A 145 -14.64 -4.27 -7.23
CA ASN A 145 -13.89 -3.08 -6.81
C ASN A 145 -13.85 -3.03 -5.26
N PRO A 146 -12.92 -2.29 -4.67
CA PRO A 146 -12.71 -2.31 -3.22
C PRO A 146 -13.74 -1.51 -2.41
N LEU A 147 -14.67 -0.76 -3.03
CA LEU A 147 -15.51 0.21 -2.32
C LEU A 147 -16.38 -0.40 -1.22
N LYS A 148 -17.06 -1.52 -1.51
CA LYS A 148 -17.94 -2.18 -0.51
C LYS A 148 -17.16 -2.68 0.70
N GLU A 149 -16.01 -3.25 0.44
CA GLU A 149 -15.12 -3.80 1.46
C GLU A 149 -14.45 -2.66 2.26
N LEU A 150 -14.06 -1.58 1.58
CA LEU A 150 -13.53 -0.37 2.18
C LEU A 150 -14.55 0.26 3.16
N GLN A 151 -15.81 0.36 2.77
CA GLN A 151 -16.89 0.81 3.65
C GLN A 151 -16.98 -0.08 4.89
N THR A 152 -17.05 -1.39 4.69
CA THR A 152 -17.19 -2.35 5.78
C THR A 152 -16.04 -2.26 6.77
N ILE A 153 -14.78 -2.17 6.28
CA ILE A 153 -13.60 -2.05 7.14
C ILE A 153 -13.59 -0.69 7.86
N ASN A 154 -13.95 0.39 7.17
CA ASN A 154 -14.02 1.73 7.77
C ASN A 154 -15.00 1.78 8.96
N ASP A 155 -16.10 1.03 8.89
CA ASP A 155 -17.07 0.94 9.97
C ASP A 155 -16.60 0.04 11.13
N THR A 156 -15.68 -0.88 10.84
CA THR A 156 -15.22 -1.93 11.77
C THR A 156 -14.02 -1.49 12.60
N VAL A 157 -12.92 -1.04 11.97
CA VAL A 157 -11.68 -0.67 12.67
C VAL A 157 -11.75 0.77 13.18
N LYS A 158 -11.10 1.03 14.32
CA LYS A 158 -11.15 2.34 14.99
C LYS A 158 -9.78 2.98 15.21
N LYS A 159 -8.72 2.19 15.25
CA LYS A 159 -7.35 2.65 15.55
C LYS A 159 -6.41 2.46 14.40
N THR A 160 -6.49 1.30 13.74
CA THR A 160 -5.63 0.96 12.60
C THR A 160 -6.01 1.80 11.39
N LYS A 161 -5.02 2.33 10.70
CA LYS A 161 -5.21 3.10 9.47
C LYS A 161 -5.58 2.18 8.31
N ILE A 162 -6.42 2.67 7.40
CA ILE A 162 -6.86 1.88 6.25
C ILE A 162 -6.05 2.28 5.02
N ALA A 163 -5.55 1.28 4.30
CA ALA A 163 -5.06 1.39 2.94
C ALA A 163 -6.04 0.74 1.97
N VAL A 164 -6.05 1.17 0.73
CA VAL A 164 -6.92 0.62 -0.31
C VAL A 164 -6.17 0.40 -1.60
N ALA A 165 -6.35 -0.80 -2.20
CA ALA A 165 -5.70 -1.24 -3.43
C ALA A 165 -6.67 -1.96 -4.36
N GLY A 166 -6.31 -2.01 -5.64
CA GLY A 166 -6.98 -2.81 -6.65
C GLY A 166 -7.96 -2.05 -7.54
N GLY A 167 -7.58 -1.86 -8.81
CA GLY A 167 -8.41 -1.26 -9.85
C GLY A 167 -8.71 0.23 -9.70
N ILE A 168 -7.94 0.95 -8.88
CA ILE A 168 -8.13 2.39 -8.65
C ILE A 168 -7.66 3.19 -9.86
N LYS A 169 -8.51 4.10 -10.32
CA LYS A 169 -8.26 5.00 -11.46
C LYS A 169 -8.69 6.43 -11.09
N LEU A 170 -8.26 7.40 -11.89
CA LEU A 170 -8.59 8.81 -11.67
C LEU A 170 -10.10 9.04 -11.53
N ASN A 171 -10.92 8.39 -12.36
CA ASN A 171 -12.37 8.53 -12.33
C ASN A 171 -13.07 7.82 -11.15
N THR A 172 -12.41 6.85 -10.50
CA THR A 172 -12.96 6.15 -9.33
C THR A 172 -12.45 6.72 -8.00
N LEU A 173 -11.38 7.51 -8.04
CA LEU A 173 -10.76 8.12 -6.87
C LEU A 173 -11.72 8.97 -6.02
N PRO A 174 -12.64 9.81 -6.60
CA PRO A 174 -13.55 10.61 -5.79
C PRO A 174 -14.48 9.80 -4.86
N GLU A 175 -14.84 8.58 -5.25
CA GLU A 175 -15.67 7.72 -4.39
C GLU A 175 -14.86 7.08 -3.25
N ILE A 176 -13.59 6.78 -3.52
CA ILE A 176 -12.67 6.14 -2.55
C ILE A 176 -12.30 7.12 -1.43
N ILE A 177 -11.98 8.37 -1.76
CA ILE A 177 -11.54 9.36 -0.77
C ILE A 177 -12.62 9.73 0.25
N LYS A 178 -13.91 9.49 -0.04
CA LYS A 178 -15.02 9.69 0.92
C LYS A 178 -14.84 8.85 2.21
N TYR A 179 -14.15 7.71 2.13
CA TYR A 179 -13.86 6.83 3.27
C TYR A 179 -12.56 7.18 4.00
N ASN A 180 -11.86 8.21 3.57
CA ASN A 180 -10.64 8.73 4.19
C ASN A 180 -9.54 7.67 4.42
N PRO A 181 -9.19 6.82 3.44
CA PRO A 181 -8.09 5.89 3.61
C PRO A 181 -6.79 6.65 3.85
N ALA A 182 -5.90 6.11 4.69
CA ALA A 182 -4.60 6.72 4.93
C ALA A 182 -3.67 6.62 3.72
N ILE A 183 -3.76 5.49 2.97
CA ILE A 183 -2.96 5.22 1.77
C ILE A 183 -3.87 4.76 0.64
N ILE A 184 -3.68 5.35 -0.54
CA ILE A 184 -4.35 4.96 -1.79
C ILE A 184 -3.29 4.37 -2.71
N ILE A 185 -3.39 3.07 -3.02
CA ILE A 185 -2.42 2.30 -3.78
C ILE A 185 -2.88 2.19 -5.23
N VAL A 186 -2.12 2.75 -6.14
CA VAL A 186 -2.45 2.79 -7.57
C VAL A 186 -1.33 2.16 -8.39
N GLY A 187 -1.62 1.05 -9.05
CA GLY A 187 -0.74 0.38 -10.03
C GLY A 187 -1.02 0.89 -11.45
N SER A 188 -1.62 0.04 -12.28
CA SER A 188 -1.90 0.30 -13.70
C SER A 188 -2.72 1.56 -13.98
N GLY A 189 -3.50 2.04 -13.00
CA GLY A 189 -4.21 3.32 -13.09
C GLY A 189 -3.30 4.52 -13.37
N ILE A 190 -2.02 4.41 -12.99
CA ILE A 190 -0.96 5.39 -13.30
C ILE A 190 0.08 4.77 -14.24
N THR A 191 0.64 3.60 -13.91
CA THR A 191 1.82 3.05 -14.59
C THR A 191 1.56 2.63 -16.03
N ALA A 192 0.34 2.27 -16.39
CA ALA A 192 -0.06 1.92 -17.74
C ALA A 192 -0.50 3.13 -18.61
N GLN A 193 -0.48 4.34 -18.06
CA GLN A 193 -0.87 5.54 -18.80
C GLN A 193 0.28 6.09 -19.65
N SER A 194 -0.04 6.71 -20.78
CA SER A 194 0.95 7.35 -21.64
C SER A 194 1.62 8.55 -20.96
N ASP A 195 0.84 9.34 -20.23
CA ASP A 195 1.30 10.47 -19.40
C ASP A 195 1.04 10.16 -17.93
N LYS A 196 2.01 9.46 -17.31
CA LYS A 196 1.94 9.03 -15.93
C LYS A 196 1.96 10.19 -14.95
N TYR A 197 2.79 11.19 -15.26
CA TYR A 197 2.93 12.38 -14.44
C TYR A 197 1.61 13.17 -14.34
N SER A 198 0.97 13.42 -15.47
CA SER A 198 -0.30 14.15 -15.49
C SER A 198 -1.39 13.44 -14.68
N ILE A 199 -1.50 12.11 -14.81
CA ILE A 199 -2.49 11.34 -14.04
C ILE A 199 -2.16 11.34 -12.55
N ALA A 200 -0.92 11.11 -12.16
CA ALA A 200 -0.49 11.14 -10.76
C ALA A 200 -0.70 12.52 -10.13
N SER A 201 -0.36 13.60 -10.86
CA SER A 201 -0.58 14.98 -10.42
C SER A 201 -2.07 15.27 -10.18
N GLN A 202 -2.95 14.92 -11.14
CA GLN A 202 -4.39 15.10 -10.96
C GLN A 202 -4.94 14.33 -9.76
N MET A 203 -4.49 13.08 -9.56
CA MET A 203 -4.88 12.29 -8.39
C MET A 203 -4.40 12.96 -7.09
N LYS A 204 -3.15 13.44 -7.07
CA LYS A 204 -2.57 14.14 -5.91
C LYS A 204 -3.31 15.42 -5.58
N ASP A 205 -3.72 16.19 -6.58
CA ASP A 205 -4.49 17.42 -6.40
C ASP A 205 -5.87 17.14 -5.78
N ILE A 206 -6.57 16.10 -6.24
CA ILE A 206 -7.83 15.66 -5.66
C ILE A 206 -7.65 15.26 -4.19
N ILE A 207 -6.62 14.48 -3.87
CA ILE A 207 -6.29 14.05 -2.51
C ILE A 207 -5.96 15.26 -1.62
N ASN A 208 -5.13 16.18 -2.10
CA ASN A 208 -4.73 17.36 -1.36
C ASN A 208 -5.91 18.28 -1.06
N LYS A 209 -6.78 18.52 -2.04
CA LYS A 209 -8.01 19.29 -1.85
C LYS A 209 -8.88 18.69 -0.74
N HIS A 210 -9.15 17.41 -0.81
CA HIS A 210 -9.94 16.72 0.22
C HIS A 210 -9.28 16.78 1.61
N ASN A 211 -7.95 16.60 1.69
CA ASN A 211 -7.21 16.73 2.94
C ASN A 211 -7.30 18.14 3.55
N GLN A 212 -7.35 19.19 2.70
CA GLN A 212 -7.51 20.59 3.15
C GLN A 212 -8.94 20.87 3.65
N GLU A 213 -9.96 20.42 2.93
CA GLU A 213 -11.37 20.57 3.31
C GLU A 213 -11.61 19.97 4.69
N ARG A 214 -11.15 18.74 4.95
CA ARG A 214 -11.26 18.08 6.26
C ARG A 214 -10.55 18.81 7.40
N LYS A 215 -9.38 19.40 7.15
CA LYS A 215 -8.67 20.19 8.17
C LYS A 215 -9.47 21.44 8.57
N ASN A 216 -10.26 21.99 7.67
CA ASN A 216 -11.08 23.16 7.93
C ASN A 216 -12.38 22.82 8.67
N GLU A 217 -12.93 21.61 8.48
CA GLU A 217 -14.14 21.12 9.19
C GLU A 217 -13.86 20.78 10.68
N HIS A 218 -12.60 20.55 11.05
CA HIS A 218 -12.19 20.16 12.40
C HIS A 218 -11.55 21.31 13.21
N LYS A 219 -11.59 22.54 12.67
CA LYS A 219 -11.22 23.78 13.35
C LYS A 219 -12.46 24.54 13.81
#